data_b1a990ac13e98fceb511eaeb3a321ca9
#
_entry.id   b1a990ac13e98fceb511eaeb3a321ca9
#
_cell.length_a   1.000
_cell.length_b   1.000
_cell.length_c   1.000
_cell.angle_alpha   90.00
_cell.angle_beta   90.00
_cell.angle_gamma   90.00
#
_symmetry.space_group_name_H-M   'P 1'
#
loop_
_entity.id
_entity.type
_entity.pdbx_description
1 polymer ?
#
loop_
_entity_poly.entity_id
_entity_poly.type
_entity_poly.pdbx_seq_one_letter_code
_entity_poly.pdbx_strand_id
1 'polypeptide(L)'
;KYDKQIDASVIFNFVWELFRQEFLISELRPPLLGGDPSKYLLEKLDHISGIESEKEMLQQIQNTISEYDNTSIGKGNLKFNELNKNMQSLISCKSSLQVDTSFQNGITINSSVADSFAEAVEIMWRISTTECGFPYMKDYYLKFLEKYGTATDVPLLELVNGNTGIGYPAYYANSKSTLSISKEKQVKLGRRRRVLMEQITTSIRNGFSEVSLDQSLIEKLTIREDWKHETPDSMEIYAEIIAPSKDAINQGQYDIVVNPSAGSFQEGLTLGRFADILDED
;
A
#
# COMPACT_ATOMS: atom_id res chain seq x y z
N LYS A 1 -20.27 -33.75 -34.43
CA LYS A 1 -19.45 -34.10 -35.60
C LYS A 1 -18.72 -32.85 -36.10
N TYR A 2 -17.68 -32.46 -35.44
CA TYR A 2 -16.73 -31.45 -35.89
C TYR A 2 -15.42 -32.18 -36.17
N ASP A 3 -15.29 -32.75 -37.33
CA ASP A 3 -14.11 -33.47 -37.78
C ASP A 3 -13.39 -32.60 -38.83
N LYS A 4 -12.98 -31.40 -38.41
CA LYS A 4 -11.92 -30.67 -39.08
C LYS A 4 -10.70 -30.81 -38.19
N GLN A 5 -9.66 -31.50 -38.69
CA GLN A 5 -8.34 -31.48 -38.08
C GLN A 5 -7.90 -30.01 -37.97
N ILE A 6 -8.06 -29.45 -36.79
CA ILE A 6 -7.56 -28.12 -36.48
C ILE A 6 -6.06 -28.29 -36.26
N ASP A 7 -5.27 -27.50 -36.99
CA ASP A 7 -3.81 -27.50 -36.83
C ASP A 7 -3.42 -27.24 -35.35
N ALA A 8 -2.51 -28.06 -34.83
CA ALA A 8 -2.00 -27.92 -33.46
C ALA A 8 -1.45 -26.51 -33.17
N SER A 9 -0.90 -25.84 -34.18
CA SER A 9 -0.39 -24.48 -34.08
C SER A 9 -1.50 -23.46 -33.79
N VAL A 10 -2.72 -23.66 -34.36
CA VAL A 10 -3.89 -22.80 -34.12
C VAL A 10 -4.37 -22.97 -32.71
N ILE A 11 -4.43 -24.21 -32.20
CA ILE A 11 -4.81 -24.52 -30.84
C ILE A 11 -3.80 -23.87 -29.85
N PHE A 12 -2.50 -24.06 -30.12
CA PHE A 12 -1.44 -23.48 -29.29
C PHE A 12 -1.56 -21.94 -29.23
N ASN A 13 -1.67 -21.28 -30.37
CA ASN A 13 -1.81 -19.82 -30.43
C ASN A 13 -3.06 -19.33 -29.70
N PHE A 14 -4.17 -20.05 -29.78
CA PHE A 14 -5.39 -19.72 -29.06
C PHE A 14 -5.19 -19.84 -27.54
N VAL A 15 -4.62 -20.96 -27.07
CA VAL A 15 -4.33 -21.16 -25.64
C VAL A 15 -3.32 -20.13 -25.14
N TRP A 16 -2.29 -19.83 -25.95
CA TRP A 16 -1.31 -18.80 -25.62
C TRP A 16 -1.92 -17.42 -25.49
N GLU A 17 -2.87 -17.06 -26.38
CA GLU A 17 -3.57 -15.80 -26.28
C GLU A 17 -4.47 -15.73 -25.04
N LEU A 18 -5.18 -16.82 -24.67
CA LEU A 18 -5.93 -16.90 -23.44
C LEU A 18 -5.03 -16.72 -22.20
N PHE A 19 -3.83 -17.29 -22.23
CA PHE A 19 -2.84 -17.12 -21.18
C PHE A 19 -2.35 -15.66 -21.10
N ARG A 20 -2.02 -15.05 -22.23
CA ARG A 20 -1.59 -13.64 -22.29
C ARG A 20 -2.67 -12.66 -21.81
N GLN A 21 -3.93 -13.00 -22.01
CA GLN A 21 -5.08 -12.20 -21.56
C GLN A 21 -5.52 -12.55 -20.14
N GLU A 22 -4.75 -13.37 -19.43
CA GLU A 22 -5.02 -13.81 -18.04
C GLU A 22 -6.34 -14.58 -17.83
N PHE A 23 -6.94 -15.15 -18.90
CA PHE A 23 -8.05 -16.11 -18.79
C PHE A 23 -7.56 -17.47 -18.27
N LEU A 24 -6.31 -17.82 -18.55
CA LEU A 24 -5.62 -18.99 -18.04
C LEU A 24 -4.46 -18.57 -17.16
N ILE A 25 -4.30 -19.25 -16.04
CA ILE A 25 -3.22 -19.02 -15.09
C ILE A 25 -2.34 -20.27 -15.08
N SER A 26 -1.03 -20.08 -15.19
CA SER A 26 -0.06 -21.17 -15.10
C SER A 26 0.07 -21.69 -13.67
N GLU A 27 0.28 -23.00 -13.52
CA GLU A 27 0.71 -23.59 -12.23
C GLU A 27 2.06 -23.06 -11.74
N LEU A 28 2.86 -22.45 -12.61
CA LEU A 28 4.12 -21.80 -12.23
C LEU A 28 3.92 -20.48 -11.47
N ARG A 29 2.72 -19.95 -11.45
CA ARG A 29 2.40 -18.76 -10.66
C ARG A 29 2.26 -19.14 -9.18
N PRO A 30 3.15 -18.66 -8.31
CA PRO A 30 3.03 -18.97 -6.88
C PRO A 30 1.72 -18.44 -6.30
N PRO A 31 1.14 -19.12 -5.27
CA PRO A 31 0.00 -18.59 -4.55
C PRO A 31 0.37 -17.27 -3.86
N LEU A 32 -0.62 -16.37 -3.74
CA LEU A 32 -0.43 -15.06 -3.07
C LEU A 32 -0.17 -15.20 -1.56
N LEU A 33 -0.68 -16.28 -0.97
CA LEU A 33 -0.49 -16.61 0.44
C LEU A 33 0.24 -17.95 0.51
N GLY A 34 1.32 -18.02 1.25
CA GLY A 34 2.10 -19.26 1.40
C GLY A 34 3.59 -18.99 1.61
N GLY A 35 4.39 -20.05 1.49
CA GLY A 35 5.83 -20.00 1.68
C GLY A 35 6.58 -19.27 0.57
N ASP A 36 7.89 -19.48 0.53
CA ASP A 36 8.82 -18.87 -0.41
C ASP A 36 8.43 -19.14 -1.89
N PRO A 37 8.11 -18.09 -2.67
CA PRO A 37 7.72 -18.24 -4.08
C PRO A 37 8.77 -18.89 -4.95
N SER A 38 10.05 -18.70 -4.63
CA SER A 38 11.17 -19.27 -5.42
C SER A 38 11.29 -20.78 -5.22
N LYS A 39 11.07 -21.27 -4.01
CA LYS A 39 11.02 -22.71 -3.71
C LYS A 39 9.84 -23.37 -4.40
N TYR A 40 8.66 -22.75 -4.30
CA TYR A 40 7.49 -23.24 -5.01
C TYR A 40 7.74 -23.37 -6.51
N LEU A 41 8.35 -22.34 -7.12
CA LEU A 41 8.65 -22.35 -8.54
C LEU A 41 9.61 -23.49 -8.90
N LEU A 42 10.69 -23.67 -8.16
CA LEU A 42 11.67 -24.74 -8.39
C LEU A 42 11.03 -26.13 -8.28
N GLU A 43 10.17 -26.37 -7.29
CA GLU A 43 9.43 -27.63 -7.15
C GLU A 43 8.53 -27.90 -8.38
N LYS A 44 7.85 -26.90 -8.89
CA LYS A 44 7.02 -27.05 -10.11
C LYS A 44 7.84 -27.29 -11.36
N LEU A 45 8.99 -26.64 -11.48
CA LEU A 45 9.91 -26.83 -12.62
C LEU A 45 10.56 -28.22 -12.65
N ASP A 46 10.61 -28.95 -11.53
CA ASP A 46 11.15 -30.30 -11.48
C ASP A 46 10.40 -31.30 -12.37
N HIS A 47 9.15 -31.02 -12.66
CA HIS A 47 8.29 -31.85 -13.51
C HIS A 47 8.33 -31.45 -14.99
N ILE A 48 9.11 -30.43 -15.36
CA ILE A 48 9.19 -29.91 -16.72
C ILE A 48 10.57 -30.28 -17.32
N SER A 49 10.60 -30.94 -18.48
CA SER A 49 11.81 -31.26 -19.21
C SER A 49 12.16 -30.20 -20.24
N GLY A 50 13.44 -30.08 -20.56
CA GLY A 50 13.95 -29.16 -21.59
C GLY A 50 14.19 -27.72 -21.10
N ILE A 51 14.23 -27.52 -19.77
CA ILE A 51 14.50 -26.23 -19.12
C ILE A 51 15.57 -26.35 -18.04
N GLU A 52 16.47 -27.31 -18.21
CA GLU A 52 17.50 -27.64 -17.23
C GLU A 52 18.42 -26.44 -16.94
N SER A 53 18.77 -25.67 -17.97
CA SER A 53 19.61 -24.46 -17.80
C SER A 53 18.95 -23.38 -17.00
N GLU A 54 17.64 -23.17 -17.18
CA GLU A 54 16.84 -22.20 -16.44
C GLU A 54 16.69 -22.62 -14.98
N LYS A 55 16.49 -23.92 -14.73
CA LYS A 55 16.47 -24.49 -13.37
C LYS A 55 17.79 -24.30 -12.65
N GLU A 56 18.90 -24.65 -13.28
CA GLU A 56 20.23 -24.46 -12.70
C GLU A 56 20.49 -23.00 -12.35
N MET A 57 20.11 -22.07 -13.23
CA MET A 57 20.27 -20.64 -12.99
C MET A 57 19.40 -20.15 -11.82
N LEU A 58 18.14 -20.57 -11.73
CA LEU A 58 17.26 -20.22 -10.61
C LEU A 58 17.78 -20.81 -9.29
N GLN A 59 18.28 -22.05 -9.31
CA GLN A 59 18.89 -22.67 -8.14
C GLN A 59 20.16 -21.92 -7.70
N GLN A 60 20.98 -21.47 -8.64
CA GLN A 60 22.15 -20.66 -8.33
C GLN A 60 21.77 -19.31 -7.73
N ILE A 61 20.75 -18.65 -8.26
CA ILE A 61 20.23 -17.39 -7.70
C ILE A 61 19.78 -17.62 -6.25
N GLN A 62 18.98 -18.66 -5.98
CA GLN A 62 18.50 -18.96 -4.64
C GLN A 62 19.63 -19.24 -3.66
N ASN A 63 20.64 -19.99 -4.08
CA ASN A 63 21.82 -20.25 -3.25
C ASN A 63 22.56 -18.94 -2.93
N THR A 64 22.75 -18.08 -3.93
CA THR A 64 23.44 -16.79 -3.74
C THR A 64 22.62 -15.82 -2.87
N ILE A 65 21.28 -15.86 -2.94
CA ILE A 65 20.40 -15.13 -2.00
C ILE A 65 20.65 -15.60 -0.57
N SER A 66 20.61 -16.91 -0.33
CA SER A 66 20.86 -17.49 0.99
C SER A 66 22.24 -17.15 1.53
N GLU A 67 23.25 -17.10 0.67
CA GLU A 67 24.59 -16.65 1.06
C GLU A 67 24.65 -15.15 1.36
N TYR A 68 23.88 -14.33 0.62
CA TYR A 68 23.77 -12.89 0.87
C TYR A 68 23.12 -12.62 2.23
N ASP A 69 22.03 -13.30 2.54
CA ASP A 69 21.28 -13.16 3.80
C ASP A 69 22.14 -13.49 5.03
N ASN A 70 23.06 -14.45 4.88
CA ASN A 70 24.02 -14.81 5.92
C ASN A 70 25.27 -13.88 5.98
N THR A 71 25.31 -12.84 5.14
CA THR A 71 26.46 -11.93 5.11
C THR A 71 26.23 -10.76 6.08
N SER A 72 27.25 -10.40 6.84
CA SER A 72 27.18 -9.24 7.75
C SER A 72 26.81 -7.96 7.01
N ILE A 73 26.02 -7.10 7.66
CA ILE A 73 25.59 -5.80 7.12
C ILE A 73 26.79 -5.00 6.57
N GLY A 74 26.66 -4.50 5.36
CA GLY A 74 27.69 -3.72 4.66
C GLY A 74 28.79 -4.55 3.97
N LYS A 75 28.77 -5.89 4.04
CA LYS A 75 29.74 -6.77 3.38
C LYS A 75 29.21 -7.49 2.13
N GLY A 76 27.92 -7.37 1.86
CA GLY A 76 27.23 -8.11 0.78
C GLY A 76 27.32 -7.51 -0.63
N ASN A 77 27.98 -6.35 -0.84
CA ASN A 77 27.94 -5.62 -2.11
C ASN A 77 28.33 -6.45 -3.35
N LEU A 78 29.35 -7.33 -3.24
CA LEU A 78 29.77 -8.15 -4.37
C LEU A 78 28.70 -9.18 -4.73
N LYS A 79 28.12 -9.85 -3.74
CA LYS A 79 27.03 -10.82 -3.93
C LYS A 79 25.78 -10.17 -4.46
N PHE A 80 25.42 -8.98 -3.95
CA PHE A 80 24.29 -8.20 -4.47
C PHE A 80 24.45 -7.87 -5.96
N ASN A 81 25.64 -7.41 -6.36
CA ASN A 81 25.92 -7.09 -7.75
C ASN A 81 25.89 -8.34 -8.66
N GLU A 82 26.37 -9.47 -8.17
CA GLU A 82 26.29 -10.76 -8.87
C GLU A 82 24.85 -11.20 -9.05
N LEU A 83 24.05 -11.20 -7.99
CA LEU A 83 22.62 -11.50 -8.02
C LEU A 83 21.88 -10.62 -9.02
N ASN A 84 22.08 -9.30 -8.92
CA ASN A 84 21.44 -8.36 -9.82
C ASN A 84 21.79 -8.61 -11.28
N LYS A 85 23.04 -8.94 -11.58
CA LYS A 85 23.48 -9.31 -12.93
C LYS A 85 22.82 -10.60 -13.42
N ASN A 86 22.76 -11.63 -12.57
CA ASN A 86 22.14 -12.91 -12.92
C ASN A 86 20.63 -12.74 -13.16
N MET A 87 19.94 -12.01 -12.29
CA MET A 87 18.52 -11.71 -12.45
C MET A 87 18.23 -10.90 -13.71
N GLN A 88 19.03 -9.89 -14.02
CA GLN A 88 18.89 -9.08 -15.24
C GLN A 88 19.19 -9.85 -16.52
N SER A 89 19.95 -10.95 -16.46
CA SER A 89 20.14 -11.84 -17.60
C SER A 89 18.90 -12.66 -17.95
N LEU A 90 18.04 -12.93 -16.95
CA LEU A 90 16.77 -13.64 -17.14
C LEU A 90 15.66 -12.72 -17.64
N ILE A 91 15.57 -11.54 -17.05
CA ILE A 91 14.50 -10.59 -17.36
C ILE A 91 14.99 -9.14 -17.23
N SER A 92 14.66 -8.32 -18.22
CA SER A 92 14.95 -6.89 -18.16
C SER A 92 13.93 -6.18 -17.25
N CYS A 93 14.38 -5.75 -16.08
CA CYS A 93 13.56 -4.98 -15.14
C CYS A 93 14.37 -3.85 -14.49
N LYS A 94 13.68 -2.82 -13.98
CA LYS A 94 14.34 -1.66 -13.34
C LYS A 94 14.98 -2.02 -11.99
N SER A 95 14.32 -2.90 -11.24
CA SER A 95 14.81 -3.39 -9.95
C SER A 95 14.51 -4.87 -9.88
N SER A 96 15.54 -5.69 -9.84
CA SER A 96 15.44 -7.15 -9.79
C SER A 96 15.51 -7.70 -8.38
N LEU A 97 16.00 -6.90 -7.43
CA LEU A 97 16.19 -7.28 -6.04
C LEU A 97 15.63 -6.21 -5.11
N GLN A 98 15.05 -6.66 -4.03
CA GLN A 98 14.66 -5.87 -2.89
C GLN A 98 15.33 -6.48 -1.66
N VAL A 99 15.85 -5.64 -0.78
CA VAL A 99 16.47 -6.05 0.48
C VAL A 99 15.71 -5.39 1.61
N ASP A 100 15.11 -6.21 2.45
CA ASP A 100 14.48 -5.80 3.69
C ASP A 100 15.36 -6.25 4.86
N THR A 101 15.40 -5.50 5.95
CA THR A 101 16.23 -5.80 7.12
C THR A 101 15.41 -5.68 8.39
N SER A 102 15.66 -6.57 9.34
CA SER A 102 15.15 -6.49 10.71
C SER A 102 16.28 -6.38 11.72
N PHE A 103 16.00 -5.76 12.86
CA PHE A 103 16.89 -5.76 14.01
C PHE A 103 16.50 -6.90 14.93
N GLN A 104 17.39 -7.89 15.10
CA GLN A 104 17.15 -9.06 15.95
C GLN A 104 17.10 -8.74 17.46
N ASN A 105 17.55 -7.55 17.86
CA ASN A 105 17.49 -7.15 19.26
C ASN A 105 16.22 -6.33 19.49
N GLY A 106 15.26 -6.91 20.17
CA GLY A 106 14.02 -6.23 20.55
C GLY A 106 14.31 -4.89 21.24
N ILE A 107 13.79 -3.82 20.69
CA ILE A 107 13.87 -2.49 21.29
C ILE A 107 12.64 -2.35 22.20
N THR A 108 12.85 -2.38 23.51
CA THR A 108 11.80 -2.04 24.46
C THR A 108 11.74 -0.53 24.62
N ILE A 109 10.59 0.05 24.36
CA ILE A 109 10.31 1.50 24.44
C ILE A 109 9.27 1.71 25.54
N ASN A 110 9.35 2.83 26.27
CA ASN A 110 8.36 3.20 27.27
C ASN A 110 6.98 3.37 26.61
N SER A 111 5.92 2.87 27.26
CA SER A 111 4.54 2.97 26.77
C SER A 111 4.07 4.41 26.55
N SER A 112 4.63 5.40 27.25
CA SER A 112 4.35 6.82 27.04
C SER A 112 4.63 7.30 25.60
N VAL A 113 5.51 6.61 24.88
CA VAL A 113 5.77 6.90 23.47
C VAL A 113 4.55 6.53 22.62
N ALA A 114 3.90 5.40 22.93
CA ALA A 114 2.65 5.02 22.23
C ALA A 114 1.54 6.04 22.47
N ASP A 115 1.42 6.58 23.68
CA ASP A 115 0.45 7.63 23.99
C ASP A 115 0.74 8.90 23.18
N SER A 116 2.00 9.28 23.05
CA SER A 116 2.39 10.44 22.23
C SER A 116 2.11 10.23 20.74
N PHE A 117 2.30 9.01 20.23
CA PHE A 117 1.91 8.68 18.85
C PHE A 117 0.38 8.73 18.66
N ALA A 118 -0.39 8.22 19.62
CA ALA A 118 -1.84 8.25 19.58
C ALA A 118 -2.36 9.69 19.54
N GLU A 119 -1.79 10.60 20.33
CA GLU A 119 -2.11 12.02 20.31
C GLU A 119 -1.77 12.66 18.95
N ALA A 120 -0.61 12.37 18.41
CA ALA A 120 -0.22 12.87 17.08
C ALA A 120 -1.17 12.38 15.98
N VAL A 121 -1.58 11.11 16.01
CA VAL A 121 -2.57 10.54 15.08
C VAL A 121 -3.91 11.23 15.21
N GLU A 122 -4.40 11.45 16.44
CA GLU A 122 -5.65 12.16 16.68
C GLU A 122 -5.62 13.57 16.07
N ILE A 123 -4.55 14.33 16.31
CA ILE A 123 -4.38 15.67 15.76
C ILE A 123 -4.37 15.62 14.22
N MET A 124 -3.59 14.72 13.64
CA MET A 124 -3.51 14.56 12.17
C MET A 124 -4.87 14.21 11.58
N TRP A 125 -5.62 13.32 12.20
CA TRP A 125 -6.95 12.94 11.75
C TRP A 125 -7.93 14.11 11.83
N ARG A 126 -7.95 14.86 12.94
CA ARG A 126 -8.81 16.03 13.13
C ARG A 126 -8.59 17.10 12.07
N ILE A 127 -7.34 17.39 11.74
CA ILE A 127 -6.99 18.42 10.74
C ILE A 127 -6.96 17.91 9.31
N SER A 128 -7.06 16.58 9.10
CA SER A 128 -7.07 15.98 7.75
C SER A 128 -8.30 16.39 6.96
N THR A 129 -8.12 16.54 5.65
CA THR A 129 -9.22 16.73 4.69
C THR A 129 -9.66 15.43 4.04
N THR A 130 -8.94 14.34 4.30
CA THR A 130 -9.20 13.00 3.74
C THR A 130 -10.41 12.39 4.41
N GLU A 131 -11.35 11.86 3.64
CA GLU A 131 -12.47 11.07 4.15
C GLU A 131 -12.03 9.62 4.35
N CYS A 132 -12.58 8.98 5.40
CA CYS A 132 -12.39 7.54 5.58
C CYS A 132 -13.09 6.77 4.46
N GLY A 133 -12.43 5.73 3.94
CA GLY A 133 -12.94 4.92 2.84
C GLY A 133 -12.79 5.58 1.47
N PHE A 134 -13.66 5.18 0.57
CA PHE A 134 -13.66 5.65 -0.82
C PHE A 134 -14.93 6.45 -1.10
N PRO A 135 -14.90 7.80 -1.06
CA PRO A 135 -16.09 8.65 -1.24
C PRO A 135 -16.84 8.37 -2.55
N TYR A 136 -16.11 8.02 -3.62
CA TYR A 136 -16.71 7.67 -4.91
C TYR A 136 -17.46 6.32 -4.87
N MET A 137 -17.04 5.39 -4.00
CA MET A 137 -17.77 4.13 -3.80
C MET A 137 -19.02 4.34 -2.95
N LYS A 138 -18.98 5.26 -1.98
CA LYS A 138 -20.16 5.66 -1.20
C LYS A 138 -21.21 6.29 -2.11
N ASP A 139 -20.81 7.21 -3.00
CA ASP A 139 -21.71 7.82 -3.99
C ASP A 139 -22.27 6.75 -4.95
N TYR A 140 -21.43 5.82 -5.37
CA TYR A 140 -21.83 4.70 -6.23
C TYR A 140 -22.84 3.79 -5.56
N TYR A 141 -22.62 3.47 -4.30
CA TYR A 141 -23.53 2.68 -3.47
C TYR A 141 -24.89 3.37 -3.31
N LEU A 142 -24.91 4.68 -3.05
CA LEU A 142 -26.16 5.43 -2.94
C LEU A 142 -26.94 5.41 -4.26
N LYS A 143 -26.27 5.56 -5.42
CA LYS A 143 -26.88 5.43 -6.73
C LYS A 143 -27.41 4.02 -6.99
N PHE A 144 -26.72 3.00 -6.50
CA PHE A 144 -27.18 1.62 -6.56
C PHE A 144 -28.48 1.44 -5.78
N LEU A 145 -28.51 1.92 -4.53
CA LEU A 145 -29.70 1.83 -3.68
C LEU A 145 -30.88 2.60 -4.26
N GLU A 146 -30.65 3.76 -4.84
CA GLU A 146 -31.70 4.57 -5.49
C GLU A 146 -32.33 3.84 -6.67
N LYS A 147 -31.51 3.17 -7.49
CA LYS A 147 -31.98 2.50 -8.71
C LYS A 147 -32.54 1.10 -8.47
N TYR A 148 -31.89 0.29 -7.63
CA TYR A 148 -32.17 -1.14 -7.49
C TYR A 148 -32.70 -1.55 -6.11
N GLY A 149 -32.57 -0.69 -5.10
CA GLY A 149 -32.94 -1.00 -3.73
C GLY A 149 -31.93 -1.93 -3.03
N THR A 150 -32.35 -2.48 -1.89
CA THR A 150 -31.48 -3.29 -0.99
C THR A 150 -31.59 -4.79 -1.22
N ALA A 151 -32.60 -5.25 -1.95
CA ALA A 151 -32.95 -6.68 -2.06
C ALA A 151 -32.79 -7.23 -3.48
N THR A 152 -32.01 -6.58 -4.32
CA THR A 152 -31.87 -6.96 -5.74
C THR A 152 -30.42 -7.29 -6.05
N ASP A 153 -30.17 -8.49 -6.58
CA ASP A 153 -28.92 -8.85 -7.20
C ASP A 153 -28.89 -8.37 -8.64
N VAL A 154 -27.89 -7.59 -9.01
CA VAL A 154 -27.74 -7.03 -10.36
C VAL A 154 -26.49 -7.60 -11.01
N PRO A 155 -26.59 -8.19 -12.21
CA PRO A 155 -25.43 -8.67 -12.94
C PRO A 155 -24.40 -7.55 -13.14
N LEU A 156 -23.12 -7.82 -12.91
CA LEU A 156 -22.05 -6.83 -12.98
C LEU A 156 -22.03 -6.08 -14.33
N LEU A 157 -22.18 -6.81 -15.44
CA LEU A 157 -22.17 -6.20 -16.77
C LEU A 157 -23.38 -5.28 -17.03
N GLU A 158 -24.51 -5.54 -16.40
CA GLU A 158 -25.65 -4.62 -16.41
C GLU A 158 -25.35 -3.39 -15.55
N LEU A 159 -24.83 -3.62 -14.34
CA LEU A 159 -24.51 -2.57 -13.37
C LEU A 159 -23.56 -1.51 -13.96
N VAL A 160 -22.47 -1.95 -14.60
CA VAL A 160 -21.44 -1.06 -15.16
C VAL A 160 -21.82 -0.48 -16.54
N ASN A 161 -22.91 -0.92 -17.14
CA ASN A 161 -23.40 -0.37 -18.40
C ASN A 161 -24.00 1.02 -18.17
N GLY A 162 -23.45 2.03 -18.80
CA GLY A 162 -23.91 3.42 -18.65
C GLY A 162 -25.32 3.73 -19.20
N ASN A 163 -25.92 2.82 -20.00
CA ASN A 163 -27.25 3.01 -20.57
C ASN A 163 -28.33 2.26 -19.78
N THR A 164 -28.05 1.05 -19.34
CA THR A 164 -28.98 0.17 -18.62
C THR A 164 -28.73 0.16 -17.11
N GLY A 165 -27.47 0.27 -16.69
CA GLY A 165 -27.02 0.30 -15.32
C GLY A 165 -26.82 1.70 -14.75
N ILE A 166 -25.85 1.82 -13.86
CA ILE A 166 -25.38 3.10 -13.29
C ILE A 166 -24.00 3.51 -13.80
N GLY A 167 -23.39 2.69 -14.69
CA GLY A 167 -22.07 2.93 -15.26
C GLY A 167 -20.94 2.58 -14.27
N TYR A 168 -19.74 3.04 -14.57
CA TYR A 168 -18.57 2.85 -13.70
C TYR A 168 -18.54 3.87 -12.56
N PRO A 169 -17.98 3.51 -11.38
CA PRO A 169 -17.72 4.48 -10.33
C PRO A 169 -16.83 5.63 -10.81
N ALA A 170 -16.91 6.77 -10.16
CA ALA A 170 -16.01 7.90 -10.45
C ALA A 170 -14.53 7.45 -10.32
N TYR A 171 -13.65 8.03 -11.12
CA TYR A 171 -12.22 7.73 -11.23
C TYR A 171 -11.85 6.38 -11.86
N TYR A 172 -12.80 5.55 -12.23
CA TYR A 172 -12.52 4.37 -13.07
C TYR A 172 -12.37 4.76 -14.53
N ALA A 173 -11.60 3.97 -15.27
CA ALA A 173 -11.49 4.14 -16.70
C ALA A 173 -12.89 4.11 -17.35
N ASN A 174 -13.15 5.04 -18.28
CA ASN A 174 -14.45 5.21 -18.94
C ASN A 174 -15.64 5.65 -18.06
N SER A 175 -15.39 6.06 -16.80
CA SER A 175 -16.43 6.64 -15.98
C SER A 175 -16.88 8.01 -16.53
N LYS A 176 -18.19 8.20 -16.65
CA LYS A 176 -18.81 9.50 -16.88
C LYS A 176 -19.19 10.21 -15.58
N SER A 177 -19.00 9.53 -14.46
CA SER A 177 -19.34 10.01 -13.12
C SER A 177 -18.24 10.90 -12.59
N THR A 178 -18.58 12.06 -12.09
CA THR A 178 -17.67 12.97 -11.37
C THR A 178 -18.20 13.16 -9.96
N LEU A 179 -17.29 13.11 -8.97
CA LEU A 179 -17.65 13.49 -7.60
C LEU A 179 -17.83 15.01 -7.54
N SER A 180 -19.02 15.44 -7.15
CA SER A 180 -19.25 16.83 -6.80
C SER A 180 -18.97 17.06 -5.33
N ILE A 181 -18.02 17.94 -5.01
CA ILE A 181 -17.79 18.40 -3.64
C ILE A 181 -18.95 19.35 -3.30
N SER A 182 -19.66 19.09 -2.19
CA SER A 182 -20.75 19.96 -1.74
C SER A 182 -20.26 21.40 -1.53
N LYS A 183 -21.13 22.37 -1.76
CA LYS A 183 -20.81 23.80 -1.53
C LYS A 183 -20.37 24.04 -0.08
N GLU A 184 -21.00 23.38 0.86
CA GLU A 184 -20.67 23.47 2.29
C GLU A 184 -19.23 22.98 2.56
N LYS A 185 -18.84 21.83 2.02
CA LYS A 185 -17.46 21.31 2.12
C LYS A 185 -16.46 22.25 1.45
N GLN A 186 -16.80 22.84 0.29
CA GLN A 186 -15.94 23.83 -0.37
C GLN A 186 -15.71 25.07 0.52
N VAL A 187 -16.75 25.55 1.22
CA VAL A 187 -16.65 26.68 2.15
C VAL A 187 -15.76 26.34 3.34
N LYS A 188 -15.95 25.15 3.95
CA LYS A 188 -15.12 24.66 5.07
C LYS A 188 -13.64 24.54 4.65
N LEU A 189 -13.34 23.97 3.49
CA LEU A 189 -12.00 23.88 2.95
C LEU A 189 -11.38 25.26 2.66
N GLY A 190 -12.17 26.18 2.13
CA GLY A 190 -11.73 27.57 1.88
C GLY A 190 -11.39 28.32 3.17
N ARG A 191 -12.20 28.16 4.23
CA ARG A 191 -11.92 28.70 5.57
C ARG A 191 -10.62 28.13 6.14
N ARG A 192 -10.45 26.79 6.12
CA ARG A 192 -9.24 26.12 6.60
C ARG A 192 -7.98 26.63 5.88
N ARG A 193 -8.03 26.72 4.55
CA ARG A 193 -6.91 27.25 3.76
C ARG A 193 -6.54 28.66 4.17
N ARG A 194 -7.54 29.54 4.43
CA ARG A 194 -7.30 30.90 4.88
C ARG A 194 -6.59 30.92 6.22
N VAL A 195 -7.08 30.17 7.21
CA VAL A 195 -6.45 30.04 8.53
C VAL A 195 -5.00 29.58 8.44
N LEU A 196 -4.70 28.56 7.63
CA LEU A 196 -3.33 28.10 7.42
C LEU A 196 -2.44 29.18 6.80
N MET A 197 -2.94 29.88 5.77
CA MET A 197 -2.19 30.95 5.11
C MET A 197 -1.91 32.13 6.03
N GLU A 198 -2.84 32.48 6.92
CA GLU A 198 -2.67 33.51 7.94
C GLU A 198 -1.55 33.13 8.92
N GLN A 199 -1.55 31.88 9.41
CA GLN A 199 -0.52 31.37 10.33
C GLN A 199 0.86 31.32 9.67
N ILE A 200 0.95 30.76 8.46
CA ILE A 200 2.20 30.72 7.69
C ILE A 200 2.75 32.13 7.47
N THR A 201 1.90 33.05 7.02
CA THR A 201 2.31 34.44 6.78
C THR A 201 2.81 35.12 8.05
N THR A 202 2.14 34.85 9.18
CA THR A 202 2.53 35.41 10.48
C THR A 202 3.87 34.85 10.94
N SER A 203 4.08 33.54 10.82
CA SER A 203 5.37 32.90 11.15
C SER A 203 6.50 33.46 10.32
N ILE A 204 6.33 33.58 9.00
CA ILE A 204 7.35 34.15 8.11
C ILE A 204 7.67 35.61 8.49
N ARG A 205 6.68 36.45 8.77
CA ARG A 205 6.87 37.84 9.19
C ARG A 205 7.63 37.97 10.51
N ASN A 206 7.44 37.00 11.39
CA ASN A 206 8.13 36.95 12.69
C ASN A 206 9.50 36.24 12.62
N GLY A 207 9.93 35.80 11.44
CA GLY A 207 11.22 35.14 11.25
C GLY A 207 11.23 33.65 11.66
N PHE A 208 10.07 33.05 11.88
CA PHE A 208 9.95 31.61 12.18
C PHE A 208 9.82 30.78 10.90
N SER A 209 10.44 29.60 10.91
CA SER A 209 10.36 28.61 9.81
C SER A 209 9.24 27.58 10.02
N GLU A 210 8.56 27.64 11.14
CA GLU A 210 7.54 26.65 11.57
C GLU A 210 6.28 27.34 12.11
N VAL A 211 5.18 26.57 12.16
CA VAL A 211 3.90 26.99 12.74
C VAL A 211 3.59 26.04 13.90
N SER A 212 3.45 26.58 15.09
CA SER A 212 3.00 25.82 16.25
C SER A 212 1.50 25.59 16.19
N LEU A 213 1.06 24.34 16.38
CA LEU A 213 -0.34 23.95 16.45
C LEU A 213 -0.78 23.90 17.91
N ASP A 214 -1.41 24.97 18.37
CA ASP A 214 -2.11 24.98 19.65
C ASP A 214 -3.55 24.44 19.52
N GLN A 215 -4.21 24.18 20.64
CA GLN A 215 -5.58 23.67 20.67
C GLN A 215 -6.56 24.56 19.89
N SER A 216 -6.43 25.88 19.98
CA SER A 216 -7.30 26.84 19.27
C SER A 216 -7.11 26.75 17.77
N LEU A 217 -5.87 26.57 17.30
CA LEU A 217 -5.57 26.41 15.88
C LEU A 217 -6.08 25.06 15.36
N ILE A 218 -5.87 23.97 16.11
CA ILE A 218 -6.40 22.65 15.80
C ILE A 218 -7.93 22.70 15.62
N GLU A 219 -8.66 23.34 16.54
CA GLU A 219 -10.11 23.51 16.43
C GLU A 219 -10.53 24.29 15.18
N LYS A 220 -9.81 25.37 14.83
CA LYS A 220 -10.08 26.14 13.62
C LYS A 220 -9.80 25.36 12.33
N LEU A 221 -8.84 24.44 12.35
CA LEU A 221 -8.46 23.60 11.23
C LEU A 221 -9.34 22.36 11.10
N THR A 222 -10.01 21.94 12.16
CA THR A 222 -10.94 20.79 12.16
C THR A 222 -12.16 21.13 11.31
N ILE A 223 -12.39 20.36 10.25
CA ILE A 223 -13.51 20.55 9.33
C ILE A 223 -14.65 19.56 9.53
N ARG A 224 -14.40 18.50 10.28
CA ARG A 224 -15.37 17.45 10.61
C ARG A 224 -16.05 17.77 11.92
N GLU A 225 -17.38 17.82 11.91
CA GLU A 225 -18.16 18.05 13.14
C GLU A 225 -18.17 16.81 14.02
N ASP A 226 -18.22 15.65 13.41
CA ASP A 226 -18.31 14.36 14.09
C ASP A 226 -17.06 13.49 13.85
N TRP A 227 -15.87 14.10 13.98
CA TRP A 227 -14.61 13.47 13.68
C TRP A 227 -14.36 12.18 14.50
N LYS A 228 -14.92 12.07 15.70
CA LYS A 228 -14.80 10.90 16.57
C LYS A 228 -15.52 9.67 15.99
N HIS A 229 -16.71 9.86 15.41
CA HIS A 229 -17.48 8.78 14.80
C HIS A 229 -17.03 8.44 13.38
N GLU A 230 -16.29 9.34 12.74
CA GLU A 230 -15.71 9.12 11.41
C GLU A 230 -14.27 8.58 11.49
N THR A 231 -13.75 8.29 12.68
CA THR A 231 -12.41 7.74 12.87
C THR A 231 -12.34 6.32 12.31
N PRO A 232 -11.30 5.96 11.55
CA PRO A 232 -11.06 4.56 11.18
C PRO A 232 -10.74 3.73 12.43
N ASP A 233 -11.05 2.43 12.38
CA ASP A 233 -10.81 1.51 13.49
C ASP A 233 -9.31 1.39 13.83
N SER A 234 -8.44 1.56 12.83
CA SER A 234 -6.99 1.53 12.96
C SER A 234 -6.31 2.47 11.97
N MET A 235 -5.10 2.87 12.27
CA MET A 235 -4.28 3.72 11.41
C MET A 235 -2.79 3.44 11.64
N GLU A 236 -2.03 3.33 10.56
CA GLU A 236 -0.56 3.30 10.62
C GLU A 236 0.00 4.70 10.38
N ILE A 237 1.06 5.03 11.12
CA ILE A 237 1.84 6.25 10.89
C ILE A 237 3.33 5.93 10.81
N TYR A 238 4.05 6.74 10.05
CA TYR A 238 5.51 6.74 10.05
C TYR A 238 5.99 7.87 10.92
N ALA A 239 6.81 7.54 11.89
CA ALA A 239 7.39 8.53 12.79
C ALA A 239 8.79 8.14 13.21
N GLU A 240 9.58 9.15 13.55
CA GLU A 240 10.92 9.00 14.11
C GLU A 240 10.94 9.52 15.53
N ILE A 241 11.62 8.78 16.42
CA ILE A 241 11.88 9.21 17.81
C ILE A 241 13.27 9.81 17.84
N ILE A 242 13.38 11.07 18.23
CA ILE A 242 14.65 11.77 18.37
C ILE A 242 14.93 11.94 19.86
N ALA A 243 16.01 11.32 20.34
CA ALA A 243 16.43 11.41 21.72
C ALA A 243 17.96 11.25 21.84
N PRO A 244 18.61 11.83 22.88
CA PRO A 244 20.03 11.67 23.11
C PRO A 244 20.44 10.22 23.45
N SER A 245 19.53 9.43 24.05
CA SER A 245 19.77 8.04 24.43
C SER A 245 18.47 7.29 24.68
N LYS A 246 18.54 5.96 24.78
CA LYS A 246 17.42 5.11 25.21
C LYS A 246 16.90 5.48 26.60
N ASP A 247 17.80 5.80 27.54
CA ASP A 247 17.43 6.22 28.89
C ASP A 247 16.66 7.55 28.87
N ALA A 248 17.03 8.47 27.99
CA ALA A 248 16.31 9.72 27.80
C ALA A 248 14.86 9.48 27.32
N ILE A 249 14.64 8.51 26.41
CA ILE A 249 13.30 8.10 25.98
C ILE A 249 12.48 7.63 27.21
N ASN A 250 13.07 6.77 28.04
CA ASN A 250 12.42 6.23 29.23
C ASN A 250 12.07 7.33 30.27
N GLN A 251 12.79 8.45 30.24
CA GLN A 251 12.58 9.61 31.09
C GLN A 251 11.62 10.65 30.47
N GLY A 252 11.05 10.38 29.29
CA GLY A 252 10.19 11.31 28.58
C GLY A 252 10.93 12.46 27.87
N GLN A 253 12.26 12.34 27.71
CA GLN A 253 13.11 13.34 27.04
C GLN A 253 13.33 12.94 25.58
N TYR A 254 12.30 13.12 24.75
CA TYR A 254 12.34 12.78 23.34
C TYR A 254 11.41 13.71 22.55
N ASP A 255 11.70 13.86 21.28
CA ASP A 255 10.80 14.46 20.30
C ASP A 255 10.31 13.38 19.34
N ILE A 256 9.10 13.54 18.82
CA ILE A 256 8.55 12.70 17.76
C ILE A 256 8.39 13.52 16.51
N VAL A 257 8.97 13.04 15.40
CA VAL A 257 8.79 13.60 14.08
C VAL A 257 7.86 12.70 13.30
N VAL A 258 6.65 13.16 13.02
CA VAL A 258 5.63 12.41 12.29
C VAL A 258 5.66 12.80 10.82
N ASN A 259 5.67 11.79 9.93
CA ASN A 259 5.52 12.04 8.51
C ASN A 259 4.11 12.61 8.22
N PRO A 260 3.99 13.70 7.43
CA PRO A 260 2.69 14.29 7.11
C PRO A 260 1.78 13.39 6.26
N SER A 261 2.33 12.34 5.65
CA SER A 261 1.57 11.30 4.98
C SER A 261 1.28 10.18 5.97
N ALA A 262 0.02 9.98 6.33
CA ALA A 262 -0.39 8.77 7.03
C ALA A 262 0.01 7.53 6.21
N GLY A 263 0.51 6.49 6.86
CA GLY A 263 0.91 5.27 6.20
C GLY A 263 -0.29 4.55 5.59
N SER A 264 -1.25 4.15 6.42
CA SER A 264 -2.47 3.46 6.02
C SER A 264 -3.59 3.70 7.03
N PHE A 265 -4.86 3.58 6.56
CA PHE A 265 -6.04 3.49 7.42
C PHE A 265 -6.38 2.06 7.86
N GLN A 266 -5.50 1.11 7.54
CA GLN A 266 -5.65 -0.29 7.93
C GLN A 266 -4.38 -0.73 8.66
N GLU A 267 -4.57 -1.23 9.86
CA GLU A 267 -3.51 -1.81 10.66
C GLU A 267 -2.83 -2.99 9.94
N GLY A 268 -1.53 -3.07 10.04
CA GLY A 268 -0.74 -4.17 9.50
C GLY A 268 -0.50 -4.13 7.98
N LEU A 269 -1.05 -3.17 7.24
CA LEU A 269 -0.86 -3.12 5.78
C LEU A 269 0.61 -2.94 5.40
N THR A 270 1.31 -2.05 6.08
CA THR A 270 2.76 -1.84 5.84
C THR A 270 3.59 -2.90 6.54
N LEU A 271 3.24 -3.23 7.78
CA LEU A 271 3.95 -4.24 8.57
C LEU A 271 3.87 -5.63 7.93
N GLY A 272 2.73 -5.99 7.35
CA GLY A 272 2.52 -7.28 6.69
C GLY A 272 3.50 -7.57 5.54
N ARG A 273 4.09 -6.53 4.95
CA ARG A 273 5.16 -6.69 3.97
C ARG A 273 6.42 -7.32 4.56
N PHE A 274 6.65 -7.15 5.87
CA PHE A 274 7.83 -7.61 6.57
C PHE A 274 7.56 -8.84 7.44
N ALA A 275 6.38 -9.47 7.28
CA ALA A 275 5.95 -10.58 8.13
C ALA A 275 6.90 -11.79 8.10
N ASP A 276 7.62 -11.99 6.99
CA ASP A 276 8.59 -13.07 6.80
C ASP A 276 9.94 -12.83 7.49
N ILE A 277 10.22 -11.61 7.93
CA ILE A 277 11.47 -11.24 8.63
C ILE A 277 11.23 -10.77 10.07
N LEU A 278 9.97 -10.73 10.50
CA LEU A 278 9.60 -10.43 11.87
C LEU A 278 9.49 -11.75 12.64
N ASP A 279 10.15 -11.85 13.79
CA ASP A 279 10.01 -13.01 14.66
C ASP A 279 8.56 -13.13 15.17
N GLU A 280 8.04 -14.36 15.19
CA GLU A 280 6.72 -14.69 15.74
C GLU A 280 6.79 -14.66 17.29
N ASP A 281 6.93 -13.49 17.91
CA ASP A 281 6.83 -13.32 19.38
C ASP A 281 5.53 -12.59 19.79
#